data_6b1bdc8be5a969e46c94b80e5db13ba3
#
_entry.id   6b1bdc8be5a969e46c94b80e5db13ba3
#
_cell.length_a   1.000
_cell.length_b   1.000
_cell.length_c   1.000
_cell.angle_alpha   90.00
_cell.angle_beta   90.00
_cell.angle_gamma   90.00
#
_symmetry.space_group_name_H-M   'P 1'
#
loop_
_entity.id
_entity.type
_entity.pdbx_description
1 polymer ?
#
loop_
_entity_poly.entity_id
_entity_poly.type
_entity_poly.pdbx_seq_one_letter_code
_entity_poly.pdbx_strand_id
1 'polypeptide(L)'
;CLVGSEMCIRDREMNELDAEYRSHSRKEEVNQGLTKEQALTEAKRCLDCANPGCTEGCPVGIDIPRFIKNIERGEFLEAAKTLKETSALPAVCGRVCPQEKQCESKCIHLKMNEKPVAIGYLERFAADYERESGQISVPEIKEKNGIKVAVIGSGPAGLSFAGDMAKYGYDVTVFEALHEIGGVLKYGIPEFRLPNKVVDVELSLIHISEPTRHAQI
;
A
#
# COMPACT_ATOMS: atom_id res chain seq x y z
N CYS A 1 -20.01 -17.80 -23.47
CA CYS A 1 -20.12 -16.35 -23.66
C CYS A 1 -20.50 -16.06 -25.08
N LEU A 2 -21.75 -15.61 -25.28
CA LEU A 2 -22.30 -15.33 -26.65
C LEU A 2 -22.33 -13.82 -26.96
N VAL A 3 -21.71 -13.00 -26.19
CA VAL A 3 -21.63 -11.54 -26.42
C VAL A 3 -20.19 -11.13 -26.25
N GLY A 4 -19.62 -10.61 -27.29
CA GLY A 4 -18.29 -10.06 -27.51
C GLY A 4 -17.21 -10.26 -26.45
N SER A 5 -16.01 -10.51 -26.91
CA SER A 5 -14.80 -10.71 -26.08
C SER A 5 -14.53 -9.65 -24.98
N GLU A 6 -15.27 -8.56 -25.01
CA GLU A 6 -15.14 -7.46 -24.04
C GLU A 6 -15.96 -7.66 -22.77
N MET A 7 -16.98 -8.53 -22.77
CA MET A 7 -17.77 -8.80 -21.55
C MET A 7 -17.26 -9.99 -20.73
N CYS A 8 -16.34 -10.77 -21.24
CA CYS A 8 -15.53 -11.67 -20.44
C CYS A 8 -14.28 -10.91 -19.97
N ILE A 9 -14.47 -9.83 -19.22
CA ILE A 9 -13.36 -9.14 -18.60
C ILE A 9 -12.77 -10.13 -17.61
N ARG A 10 -11.71 -10.78 -18.05
CA ARG A 10 -10.82 -11.48 -17.14
C ARG A 10 -10.30 -10.45 -16.18
N ASP A 11 -10.27 -10.83 -14.93
CA ASP A 11 -9.53 -10.08 -13.94
C ASP A 11 -8.22 -9.65 -14.54
N ARG A 12 -7.91 -8.42 -14.33
CA ARG A 12 -6.65 -7.91 -14.78
C ARG A 12 -5.59 -8.50 -13.88
N GLU A 13 -4.86 -9.43 -14.45
CA GLU A 13 -3.65 -9.92 -13.83
C GLU A 13 -2.61 -8.80 -13.86
N MET A 14 -1.87 -8.68 -12.78
CA MET A 14 -0.73 -7.78 -12.72
C MET A 14 0.31 -8.23 -13.74
N ASN A 15 0.92 -7.30 -14.44
CA ASN A 15 2.01 -7.62 -15.35
C ASN A 15 3.16 -8.27 -14.55
N GLU A 16 3.72 -9.33 -15.08
CA GLU A 16 4.85 -10.04 -14.49
C GLU A 16 6.03 -10.10 -15.44
N LEU A 17 7.22 -10.17 -14.88
CA LEU A 17 8.42 -10.49 -15.65
C LEU A 17 8.31 -11.89 -16.27
N ASP A 18 8.88 -12.06 -17.47
CA ASP A 18 8.93 -13.34 -18.15
C ASP A 18 9.52 -14.44 -17.26
N ALA A 19 8.96 -15.65 -17.33
CA ALA A 19 9.31 -16.75 -16.42
C ALA A 19 10.76 -17.20 -16.55
N GLU A 20 11.31 -17.21 -17.77
CA GLU A 20 12.71 -17.57 -18.00
C GLU A 20 13.64 -16.48 -17.46
N TYR A 21 13.33 -15.21 -17.76
CA TYR A 21 14.10 -14.08 -17.25
C TYR A 21 14.13 -14.04 -15.72
N ARG A 22 12.99 -14.13 -15.03
CA ARG A 22 12.92 -14.10 -13.57
C ARG A 22 13.58 -15.29 -12.88
N SER A 23 13.75 -16.42 -13.57
CA SER A 23 14.46 -17.57 -13.01
C SER A 23 15.96 -17.29 -12.78
N HIS A 24 16.52 -16.34 -13.50
CA HIS A 24 17.91 -15.92 -13.41
C HIS A 24 18.15 -14.68 -12.54
N SER A 25 17.09 -13.97 -12.17
CA SER A 25 17.18 -12.77 -11.32
C SER A 25 16.40 -12.95 -10.01
N ARG A 26 17.11 -12.76 -8.87
CA ARG A 26 16.49 -12.77 -7.54
C ARG A 26 16.31 -11.37 -6.94
N LYS A 27 16.73 -10.35 -7.67
CA LYS A 27 16.77 -8.96 -7.19
C LYS A 27 15.68 -8.09 -7.80
N GLU A 28 15.15 -8.48 -8.96
CA GLU A 28 14.13 -7.70 -9.65
C GLU A 28 12.74 -8.10 -9.20
N GLU A 29 11.91 -7.11 -8.99
CA GLU A 29 10.52 -7.34 -8.61
C GLU A 29 9.79 -8.09 -9.75
N VAL A 30 9.22 -9.24 -9.42
CA VAL A 30 8.54 -10.11 -10.42
C VAL A 30 7.27 -9.46 -10.93
N ASN A 31 6.44 -9.00 -10.02
CA ASN A 31 5.20 -8.29 -10.36
C ASN A 31 5.51 -6.86 -10.74
N GLN A 32 5.07 -6.44 -11.93
CA GLN A 32 5.38 -5.12 -12.49
C GLN A 32 4.27 -4.07 -12.24
N GLY A 33 3.22 -4.46 -11.53
CA GLY A 33 2.09 -3.56 -11.28
C GLY A 33 1.11 -3.45 -12.46
N LEU A 34 0.15 -2.53 -12.33
CA LEU A 34 -0.80 -2.18 -13.38
C LEU A 34 -0.28 -0.98 -14.17
N THR A 35 -0.54 -0.97 -15.48
CA THR A 35 -0.41 0.27 -16.25
C THR A 35 -1.53 1.23 -15.88
N LYS A 36 -1.39 2.50 -16.27
CA LYS A 36 -2.41 3.53 -16.03
C LYS A 36 -3.76 3.13 -16.62
N GLU A 37 -3.77 2.60 -17.85
CA GLU A 37 -4.98 2.16 -18.54
C GLU A 37 -5.63 0.96 -17.85
N GLN A 38 -4.81 0.02 -17.39
CA GLN A 38 -5.28 -1.14 -16.61
C GLN A 38 -5.89 -0.70 -15.29
N ALA A 39 -5.24 0.20 -14.56
CA ALA A 39 -5.74 0.73 -13.30
C ALA A 39 -7.07 1.47 -13.47
N LEU A 40 -7.20 2.34 -14.47
CA LEU A 40 -8.44 3.04 -14.80
C LEU A 40 -9.57 2.07 -15.13
N THR A 41 -9.28 1.01 -15.90
CA THR A 41 -10.28 0.01 -16.28
C THR A 41 -10.72 -0.83 -15.09
N GLU A 42 -9.78 -1.24 -14.23
CA GLU A 42 -10.10 -2.00 -13.02
C GLU A 42 -10.87 -1.16 -12.00
N ALA A 43 -10.51 0.12 -11.84
CA ALA A 43 -11.19 1.04 -10.94
C ALA A 43 -12.67 1.24 -11.30
N LYS A 44 -13.02 1.24 -12.58
CA LYS A 44 -14.42 1.34 -13.06
C LYS A 44 -15.31 0.18 -12.62
N ARG A 45 -14.74 -0.95 -12.24
CA ARG A 45 -15.51 -2.09 -11.70
C ARG A 45 -16.05 -1.81 -10.29
N CYS A 46 -15.47 -0.86 -9.57
CA CYS A 46 -15.94 -0.54 -8.22
C CYS A 46 -17.32 0.13 -8.27
N LEU A 47 -18.28 -0.46 -7.57
CA LEU A 47 -19.68 -0.01 -7.53
C LEU A 47 -19.94 1.12 -6.51
N ASP A 48 -18.92 1.60 -5.81
CA ASP A 48 -19.06 2.66 -4.80
C ASP A 48 -20.17 2.36 -3.79
N CYS A 49 -20.08 1.22 -3.12
CA CYS A 49 -21.12 0.70 -2.25
C CYS A 49 -21.35 1.63 -1.05
N ALA A 50 -22.61 1.93 -0.71
CA ALA A 50 -22.98 2.73 0.46
C ALA A 50 -22.50 2.09 1.78
N ASN A 51 -22.47 0.75 1.85
CA ASN A 51 -21.94 0.00 2.98
C ASN A 51 -20.78 -0.91 2.45
N PRO A 52 -19.56 -0.38 2.35
CA PRO A 52 -18.45 -1.08 1.71
C PRO A 52 -17.86 -2.16 2.60
N GLY A 53 -18.29 -3.42 2.42
CA GLY A 53 -17.73 -4.56 3.15
C GLY A 53 -16.22 -4.71 2.97
N CYS A 54 -15.66 -4.24 1.86
CA CYS A 54 -14.21 -4.22 1.65
C CYS A 54 -13.48 -3.33 2.67
N THR A 55 -14.03 -2.18 3.04
CA THR A 55 -13.48 -1.30 4.09
C THR A 55 -13.51 -2.00 5.45
N GLU A 56 -14.62 -2.69 5.79
CA GLU A 56 -14.70 -3.50 7.02
C GLU A 56 -13.71 -4.67 7.03
N GLY A 57 -13.38 -5.19 5.85
CA GLY A 57 -12.39 -6.26 5.68
C GLY A 57 -10.94 -5.77 5.75
N CYS A 58 -10.70 -4.47 5.75
CA CYS A 58 -9.37 -3.89 5.84
C CYS A 58 -8.97 -3.66 7.31
N PRO A 59 -7.88 -4.29 7.81
CA PRO A 59 -7.47 -4.15 9.20
C PRO A 59 -7.15 -2.71 9.64
N VAL A 60 -6.77 -1.85 8.71
CA VAL A 60 -6.46 -0.43 8.97
C VAL A 60 -7.57 0.52 8.52
N GLY A 61 -8.70 -0.01 8.02
CA GLY A 61 -9.90 0.76 7.71
C GLY A 61 -9.73 1.78 6.58
N ILE A 62 -8.97 1.43 5.53
CA ILE A 62 -8.83 2.29 4.34
C ILE A 62 -10.21 2.56 3.75
N ASP A 63 -10.48 3.82 3.39
CA ASP A 63 -11.65 4.19 2.59
C ASP A 63 -11.48 3.72 1.14
N ILE A 64 -11.76 2.41 0.95
CA ILE A 64 -11.49 1.72 -0.30
C ILE A 64 -12.30 2.27 -1.48
N PRO A 65 -13.62 2.52 -1.36
CA PRO A 65 -14.37 3.11 -2.46
C PRO A 65 -13.80 4.47 -2.88
N ARG A 66 -13.45 5.32 -1.92
CA ARG A 66 -12.96 6.67 -2.19
C ARG A 66 -11.64 6.66 -2.98
N PHE A 67 -10.64 5.88 -2.54
CA PHE A 67 -9.38 5.85 -3.27
C PHE A 67 -9.53 5.24 -4.68
N ILE A 68 -10.39 4.23 -4.84
CA ILE A 68 -10.64 3.63 -6.15
C ILE A 68 -11.38 4.62 -7.08
N LYS A 69 -12.34 5.37 -6.55
CA LYS A 69 -13.01 6.41 -7.34
C LYS A 69 -12.08 7.58 -7.71
N ASN A 70 -11.12 7.90 -6.87
CA ASN A 70 -10.06 8.85 -7.23
C ASN A 70 -9.24 8.31 -8.42
N ILE A 71 -8.88 7.00 -8.42
CA ILE A 71 -8.21 6.38 -9.56
C ILE A 71 -9.09 6.44 -10.82
N GLU A 72 -10.37 6.09 -10.73
CA GLU A 72 -11.30 6.13 -11.85
C GLU A 72 -11.39 7.53 -12.49
N ARG A 73 -11.33 8.59 -11.70
CA ARG A 73 -11.32 9.98 -12.17
C ARG A 73 -9.95 10.44 -12.69
N GLY A 74 -8.92 9.61 -12.56
CA GLY A 74 -7.54 9.99 -12.92
C GLY A 74 -6.81 10.82 -11.87
N GLU A 75 -7.38 10.94 -10.67
CA GLU A 75 -6.85 11.70 -9.53
C GLU A 75 -5.90 10.82 -8.69
N PHE A 76 -4.81 10.34 -9.31
CA PHE A 76 -3.96 9.30 -8.72
C PHE A 76 -3.24 9.75 -7.44
N LEU A 77 -2.85 11.01 -7.36
CA LEU A 77 -2.22 11.56 -6.14
C LEU A 77 -3.21 11.68 -4.98
N GLU A 78 -4.48 12.03 -5.27
CA GLU A 78 -5.53 12.04 -4.24
C GLU A 78 -5.89 10.61 -3.80
N ALA A 79 -5.78 9.62 -4.70
CA ALA A 79 -5.90 8.23 -4.32
C ALA A 79 -4.80 7.81 -3.31
N ALA A 80 -3.54 8.14 -3.59
CA ALA A 80 -2.42 7.88 -2.69
C ALA A 80 -2.59 8.59 -1.33
N LYS A 81 -3.03 9.85 -1.34
CA LYS A 81 -3.31 10.60 -0.12
C LYS A 81 -4.43 9.96 0.71
N THR A 82 -5.50 9.48 0.06
CA THR A 82 -6.59 8.77 0.74
C THR A 82 -6.08 7.49 1.43
N LEU A 83 -5.19 6.73 0.78
CA LEU A 83 -4.56 5.57 1.39
C LEU A 83 -3.77 5.93 2.66
N LYS A 84 -3.01 7.02 2.63
CA LYS A 84 -2.16 7.48 3.73
C LYS A 84 -2.91 8.06 4.92
N GLU A 85 -4.21 8.32 4.81
CA GLU A 85 -5.01 8.77 5.94
C GLU A 85 -5.01 7.73 7.08
N THR A 86 -5.04 6.44 6.74
CA THR A 86 -5.09 5.34 7.71
C THR A 86 -3.97 4.32 7.57
N SER A 87 -3.32 4.22 6.41
CA SER A 87 -2.20 3.30 6.17
C SER A 87 -0.86 4.04 6.20
N ALA A 88 0.07 3.61 7.05
CA ALA A 88 1.42 4.16 7.10
C ALA A 88 2.35 3.61 6.00
N LEU A 89 2.00 2.47 5.39
CA LEU A 89 2.86 1.71 4.47
C LEU A 89 2.09 1.22 3.23
N PRO A 90 1.40 2.09 2.46
CA PRO A 90 0.53 1.65 1.36
C PRO A 90 1.28 0.92 0.25
N ALA A 91 2.51 1.31 -0.11
CA ALA A 91 3.30 0.64 -1.13
C ALA A 91 3.73 -0.79 -0.71
N VAL A 92 3.91 -1.01 0.59
CA VAL A 92 4.16 -2.35 1.16
C VAL A 92 2.86 -3.15 1.17
N CYS A 93 1.77 -2.59 1.69
CA CYS A 93 0.47 -3.26 1.79
C CYS A 93 -0.04 -3.73 0.43
N GLY A 94 0.02 -2.89 -0.61
CA GLY A 94 -0.36 -3.26 -1.97
C GLY A 94 0.44 -4.42 -2.58
N ARG A 95 1.60 -4.78 -1.98
CA ARG A 95 2.45 -5.90 -2.42
C ARG A 95 2.34 -7.16 -1.58
N VAL A 96 2.10 -7.04 -0.28
CA VAL A 96 2.27 -8.17 0.65
C VAL A 96 1.04 -8.52 1.48
N CYS A 97 0.03 -7.65 1.56
CA CYS A 97 -1.22 -8.00 2.22
C CYS A 97 -1.89 -9.21 1.54
N PRO A 98 -2.49 -10.12 2.29
CA PRO A 98 -3.32 -11.19 1.74
C PRO A 98 -4.74 -10.66 1.44
N GLN A 99 -4.85 -9.76 0.45
CA GLN A 99 -6.09 -9.04 0.12
C GLN A 99 -7.24 -10.01 -0.18
N GLU A 100 -6.95 -11.15 -0.79
CA GLU A 100 -7.91 -12.22 -1.08
C GLU A 100 -8.55 -12.83 0.18
N LYS A 101 -7.96 -12.62 1.36
CA LYS A 101 -8.50 -13.04 2.66
C LYS A 101 -9.05 -11.88 3.50
N GLN A 102 -8.81 -10.66 3.07
CA GLN A 102 -9.16 -9.42 3.76
C GLN A 102 -10.19 -8.62 2.96
N CYS A 103 -9.80 -7.46 2.42
CA CYS A 103 -10.69 -6.53 1.72
C CYS A 103 -11.38 -7.16 0.49
N GLU A 104 -10.64 -7.88 -0.35
CA GLU A 104 -11.19 -8.48 -1.57
C GLU A 104 -12.19 -9.60 -1.26
N SER A 105 -11.98 -10.35 -0.15
CA SER A 105 -12.93 -11.39 0.29
C SER A 105 -14.32 -10.85 0.68
N LYS A 106 -14.43 -9.55 0.88
CA LYS A 106 -15.67 -8.85 1.26
C LYS A 106 -16.28 -8.03 0.12
N CYS A 107 -15.67 -8.08 -1.06
CA CYS A 107 -16.18 -7.36 -2.22
C CYS A 107 -17.56 -7.88 -2.64
N ILE A 108 -18.47 -6.95 -2.98
CA ILE A 108 -19.83 -7.28 -3.39
C ILE A 108 -19.89 -8.13 -4.66
N HIS A 109 -18.91 -8.01 -5.56
CA HIS A 109 -18.81 -8.80 -6.77
C HIS A 109 -18.83 -10.32 -6.51
N LEU A 110 -18.27 -10.77 -5.37
CA LEU A 110 -18.32 -12.18 -4.99
C LEU A 110 -19.75 -12.69 -4.80
N LYS A 111 -20.69 -11.83 -4.34
CA LYS A 111 -22.11 -12.18 -4.21
C LYS A 111 -22.81 -12.28 -5.57
N MET A 112 -22.21 -11.69 -6.60
CA MET A 112 -22.70 -11.75 -8.00
C MET A 112 -22.02 -12.87 -8.80
N ASN A 113 -21.26 -13.75 -8.16
CA ASN A 113 -20.43 -14.77 -8.80
C ASN A 113 -19.37 -14.19 -9.76
N GLU A 114 -18.92 -13.00 -9.47
CA GLU A 114 -17.84 -12.33 -10.20
C GLU A 114 -16.59 -12.25 -9.32
N LYS A 115 -15.42 -12.10 -9.93
CA LYS A 115 -14.21 -11.86 -9.19
C LYS A 115 -14.21 -10.47 -8.55
N PRO A 116 -13.64 -10.32 -7.34
CA PRO A 116 -13.61 -9.04 -6.65
C PRO A 116 -12.82 -8.01 -7.46
N VAL A 117 -13.01 -6.75 -7.16
CA VAL A 117 -12.11 -5.68 -7.63
C VAL A 117 -10.71 -5.96 -7.08
N ALA A 118 -9.68 -5.84 -7.90
CA ALA A 118 -8.29 -6.05 -7.51
C ALA A 118 -7.77 -4.89 -6.65
N ILE A 119 -8.27 -4.80 -5.42
CA ILE A 119 -8.05 -3.68 -4.50
C ILE A 119 -6.57 -3.51 -4.20
N GLY A 120 -5.86 -4.60 -3.91
CA GLY A 120 -4.43 -4.55 -3.62
C GLY A 120 -3.58 -4.08 -4.81
N TYR A 121 -3.96 -4.44 -6.03
CA TYR A 121 -3.28 -3.95 -7.23
C TYR A 121 -3.49 -2.47 -7.46
N LEU A 122 -4.69 -1.96 -7.17
CA LEU A 122 -5.01 -0.54 -7.25
C LEU A 122 -4.32 0.27 -6.13
N GLU A 123 -4.24 -0.29 -4.92
CA GLU A 123 -3.48 0.29 -3.80
C GLU A 123 -2.00 0.43 -4.18
N ARG A 124 -1.40 -0.65 -4.69
CA ARG A 124 -0.02 -0.63 -5.21
C ARG A 124 0.15 0.42 -6.30
N PHE A 125 -0.75 0.46 -7.28
CA PHE A 125 -0.69 1.42 -8.39
C PHE A 125 -0.66 2.87 -7.89
N ALA A 126 -1.55 3.23 -6.97
CA ALA A 126 -1.62 4.59 -6.44
C ALA A 126 -0.34 4.98 -5.67
N ALA A 127 0.17 4.06 -4.82
CA ALA A 127 1.39 4.29 -4.07
C ALA A 127 2.64 4.38 -4.98
N ASP A 128 2.74 3.52 -5.98
CA ASP A 128 3.84 3.55 -6.96
C ASP A 128 3.79 4.81 -7.83
N TYR A 129 2.60 5.22 -8.27
CA TYR A 129 2.41 6.45 -9.03
C TYR A 129 2.89 7.68 -8.26
N GLU A 130 2.54 7.80 -6.99
CA GLU A 130 2.99 8.91 -6.14
C GLU A 130 4.51 8.90 -6.00
N ARG A 131 5.10 7.76 -5.70
CA ARG A 131 6.55 7.60 -5.57
C ARG A 131 7.29 8.00 -6.86
N GLU A 132 6.81 7.55 -8.01
CA GLU A 132 7.44 7.77 -9.32
C GLU A 132 7.26 9.21 -9.81
N SER A 133 6.15 9.85 -9.45
CA SER A 133 5.91 11.27 -9.76
C SER A 133 6.82 12.23 -8.98
N GLY A 134 7.40 11.77 -7.88
CA GLY A 134 8.17 12.60 -6.95
C GLY A 134 7.31 13.60 -6.14
N GLN A 135 5.99 13.59 -6.32
CA GLN A 135 5.05 14.47 -5.62
C GLN A 135 4.48 13.78 -4.39
N ILE A 136 5.36 13.49 -3.45
CA ILE A 136 5.00 12.73 -2.26
C ILE A 136 4.25 13.60 -1.27
N SER A 137 3.03 13.21 -0.90
CA SER A 137 2.25 13.87 0.13
C SER A 137 2.78 13.50 1.52
N VAL A 138 3.13 14.50 2.31
CA VAL A 138 3.48 14.32 3.72
C VAL A 138 2.20 14.51 4.55
N PRO A 139 1.88 13.59 5.48
CA PRO A 139 0.73 13.76 6.36
C PRO A 139 0.83 15.02 7.22
N GLU A 140 -0.30 15.62 7.52
CA GLU A 140 -0.36 16.76 8.42
C GLU A 140 -0.02 16.29 9.86
N ILE A 141 0.90 17.01 10.49
CA ILE A 141 1.37 16.72 11.85
C ILE A 141 0.73 17.74 12.78
N LYS A 142 0.08 17.25 13.86
CA LYS A 142 -0.47 18.10 14.91
C LYS A 142 0.64 18.79 15.69
N GLU A 143 0.32 19.89 16.35
CA GLU A 143 1.23 20.59 17.25
C GLU A 143 1.81 19.61 18.29
N LYS A 144 3.10 19.79 18.61
CA LYS A 144 3.80 18.94 19.57
C LYS A 144 3.17 19.06 20.96
N ASN A 145 2.82 17.90 21.52
CA ASN A 145 2.23 17.83 22.87
C ASN A 145 3.27 17.69 24.01
N GLY A 146 4.57 17.61 23.68
CA GLY A 146 5.68 17.51 24.63
C GLY A 146 5.86 16.11 25.24
N ILE A 147 5.06 15.13 24.87
CA ILE A 147 5.14 13.76 25.39
C ILE A 147 6.08 12.93 24.51
N LYS A 148 7.03 12.26 25.18
CA LYS A 148 8.00 11.38 24.52
C LYS A 148 7.51 9.93 24.52
N VAL A 149 7.65 9.27 23.36
CA VAL A 149 7.26 7.87 23.14
C VAL A 149 8.49 7.10 22.66
N ALA A 150 8.79 5.98 23.31
CA ALA A 150 9.82 5.04 22.90
C ALA A 150 9.17 3.84 22.21
N VAL A 151 9.59 3.55 20.97
CA VAL A 151 9.15 2.38 20.19
C VAL A 151 10.32 1.41 20.12
N ILE A 152 10.12 0.18 20.56
CA ILE A 152 11.15 -0.86 20.55
C ILE A 152 10.93 -1.77 19.33
N GLY A 153 11.87 -1.73 18.41
CA GLY A 153 11.85 -2.45 17.14
C GLY A 153 11.28 -1.64 15.99
N SER A 154 11.98 -1.65 14.85
CA SER A 154 11.61 -0.96 13.62
C SER A 154 10.95 -1.87 12.59
N GLY A 155 10.31 -2.95 13.00
CA GLY A 155 9.47 -3.76 12.12
C GLY A 155 8.20 -3.01 11.70
N PRO A 156 7.37 -3.58 10.80
CA PRO A 156 6.19 -2.89 10.26
C PRO A 156 5.23 -2.39 11.33
N ALA A 157 5.03 -3.14 12.42
CA ALA A 157 4.17 -2.72 13.53
C ALA A 157 4.74 -1.51 14.28
N GLY A 158 6.04 -1.53 14.61
CA GLY A 158 6.70 -0.42 15.28
C GLY A 158 6.72 0.85 14.44
N LEU A 159 6.98 0.71 13.15
CA LEU A 159 7.01 1.84 12.20
C LEU A 159 5.62 2.43 11.98
N SER A 160 4.58 1.58 11.82
CA SER A 160 3.21 2.07 11.67
C SER A 160 2.75 2.81 12.93
N PHE A 161 3.02 2.25 14.12
CA PHE A 161 2.71 2.90 15.38
C PHE A 161 3.47 4.22 15.55
N ALA A 162 4.77 4.23 15.22
CA ALA A 162 5.59 5.44 15.28
C ALA A 162 5.01 6.54 14.40
N GLY A 163 4.68 6.22 13.13
CA GLY A 163 4.07 7.15 12.20
C GLY A 163 2.75 7.75 12.70
N ASP A 164 1.88 6.92 13.27
CA ASP A 164 0.61 7.41 13.81
C ASP A 164 0.81 8.30 15.05
N MET A 165 1.71 7.93 15.95
CA MET A 165 2.01 8.75 17.13
C MET A 165 2.57 10.11 16.73
N ALA A 166 3.43 10.18 15.73
CA ALA A 166 3.94 11.47 15.28
C ALA A 166 2.87 12.35 14.65
N LYS A 167 1.97 11.80 13.83
CA LYS A 167 0.81 12.56 13.34
C LYS A 167 0.01 13.20 14.47
N TYR A 168 -0.02 12.55 15.63
CA TYR A 168 -0.67 13.09 16.85
C TYR A 168 0.18 14.08 17.65
N GLY A 169 1.39 14.41 17.22
CA GLY A 169 2.26 15.40 17.84
C GLY A 169 3.13 14.88 18.98
N TYR A 170 3.29 13.56 19.11
CA TYR A 170 4.22 12.97 20.08
C TYR A 170 5.67 13.07 19.59
N ASP A 171 6.63 13.14 20.53
CA ASP A 171 8.07 13.07 20.24
C ASP A 171 8.50 11.59 20.29
N VAL A 172 8.57 10.95 19.13
CA VAL A 172 8.78 9.51 19.03
C VAL A 172 10.25 9.18 18.81
N THR A 173 10.76 8.17 19.51
CA THR A 173 12.09 7.60 19.29
C THR A 173 11.96 6.10 19.04
N VAL A 174 12.43 5.62 17.88
CA VAL A 174 12.46 4.20 17.54
C VAL A 174 13.84 3.63 17.87
N PHE A 175 13.86 2.55 18.63
CA PHE A 175 15.08 1.81 19.00
C PHE A 175 15.12 0.51 18.20
N GLU A 176 16.23 0.28 17.50
CA GLU A 176 16.45 -0.89 16.65
C GLU A 176 17.77 -1.55 17.00
N ALA A 177 17.74 -2.88 17.19
CA ALA A 177 18.92 -3.68 17.51
C ALA A 177 19.74 -4.06 16.27
N LEU A 178 19.10 -4.12 15.10
CA LEU A 178 19.76 -4.44 13.85
C LEU A 178 20.33 -3.19 13.18
N HIS A 179 21.28 -3.39 12.28
CA HIS A 179 21.97 -2.28 11.61
C HIS A 179 21.11 -1.55 10.56
N GLU A 180 20.04 -2.16 10.09
CA GLU A 180 19.06 -1.53 9.21
C GLU A 180 17.66 -1.57 9.81
N ILE A 181 16.92 -0.50 9.59
CA ILE A 181 15.51 -0.39 9.98
C ILE A 181 14.61 -1.13 8.98
N GLY A 182 13.44 -1.57 9.44
CA GLY A 182 12.45 -2.24 8.60
C GLY A 182 12.10 -3.66 9.03
N GLY A 183 12.93 -4.29 9.87
CA GLY A 183 12.68 -5.64 10.38
C GLY A 183 12.36 -6.63 9.25
N VAL A 184 11.26 -7.38 9.36
CA VAL A 184 10.86 -8.38 8.36
C VAL A 184 10.73 -7.82 6.95
N LEU A 185 10.45 -6.53 6.78
CA LEU A 185 10.34 -5.91 5.46
C LEU A 185 11.65 -5.96 4.68
N LYS A 186 12.79 -5.83 5.37
CA LYS A 186 14.12 -5.89 4.77
C LYS A 186 14.83 -7.24 4.95
N TYR A 187 14.65 -7.88 6.09
CA TYR A 187 15.39 -9.10 6.42
C TYR A 187 14.62 -10.39 6.11
N GLY A 188 13.30 -10.32 5.91
CA GLY A 188 12.46 -11.50 5.75
C GLY A 188 11.76 -11.62 4.40
N ILE A 189 11.31 -10.52 3.80
CA ILE A 189 10.61 -10.56 2.52
C ILE A 189 11.62 -10.50 1.37
N PRO A 190 11.59 -11.46 0.42
CA PRO A 190 12.53 -11.45 -0.69
C PRO A 190 12.41 -10.20 -1.57
N GLU A 191 13.56 -9.71 -2.06
CA GLU A 191 13.69 -8.53 -2.91
C GLU A 191 12.79 -8.58 -4.15
N PHE A 192 12.63 -9.76 -4.76
CA PHE A 192 11.79 -9.96 -5.93
C PHE A 192 10.28 -9.81 -5.65
N ARG A 193 9.86 -9.80 -4.38
CA ARG A 193 8.48 -9.56 -3.96
C ARG A 193 8.28 -8.15 -3.39
N LEU A 194 9.22 -7.67 -2.60
CA LEU A 194 9.19 -6.34 -1.99
C LEU A 194 10.59 -5.72 -2.11
N PRO A 195 10.85 -4.92 -3.14
CA PRO A 195 12.14 -4.28 -3.31
C PRO A 195 12.50 -3.35 -2.15
N ASN A 196 13.74 -3.45 -1.66
CA ASN A 196 14.23 -2.60 -0.58
C ASN A 196 14.08 -1.11 -0.88
N LYS A 197 14.26 -0.71 -2.15
CA LYS A 197 14.05 0.68 -2.60
C LYS A 197 12.63 1.20 -2.31
N VAL A 198 11.62 0.33 -2.35
CA VAL A 198 10.23 0.70 -2.01
C VAL A 198 10.11 0.89 -0.51
N VAL A 199 10.66 -0.03 0.27
CA VAL A 199 10.69 0.05 1.73
C VAL A 199 11.43 1.32 2.18
N ASP A 200 12.58 1.64 1.59
CA ASP A 200 13.37 2.83 1.94
C ASP A 200 12.60 4.14 1.75
N VAL A 201 11.80 4.24 0.68
CA VAL A 201 10.96 5.42 0.45
C VAL A 201 9.87 5.52 1.51
N GLU A 202 9.15 4.44 1.80
CA GLU A 202 8.13 4.43 2.86
C GLU A 202 8.71 4.79 4.23
N LEU A 203 9.89 4.26 4.55
CA LEU A 203 10.60 4.58 5.78
C LEU A 203 11.04 6.04 5.82
N SER A 204 11.49 6.59 4.69
CA SER A 204 11.88 8.00 4.60
C SER A 204 10.71 8.93 4.87
N LEU A 205 9.48 8.55 4.46
CA LEU A 205 8.27 9.32 4.71
C LEU A 205 7.89 9.33 6.19
N ILE A 206 8.02 8.19 6.86
CA ILE A 206 7.89 8.12 8.31
C ILE A 206 8.95 9.00 8.98
N HIS A 207 10.17 9.04 8.45
CA HIS A 207 11.25 9.89 8.94
C HIS A 207 11.05 11.40 8.70
N ILE A 208 10.50 11.79 7.56
CA ILE A 208 10.24 13.19 7.23
C ILE A 208 9.10 13.74 8.11
N SER A 209 8.12 12.89 8.40
CA SER A 209 7.06 13.23 9.35
C SER A 209 7.60 13.30 10.79
N GLU A 210 8.80 12.75 11.05
CA GLU A 210 9.39 12.66 12.39
C GLU A 210 10.89 12.92 12.34
N PRO A 211 11.44 13.81 13.16
CA PRO A 211 12.86 13.76 13.49
C PRO A 211 13.12 12.57 14.42
N THR A 212 12.94 11.35 13.91
CA THR A 212 13.17 10.13 14.66
C THR A 212 14.67 9.95 14.89
N ARG A 213 15.12 9.91 16.12
CA ARG A 213 16.50 9.51 16.45
C ARG A 213 16.55 7.99 16.46
N HIS A 214 17.27 7.39 15.51
CA HIS A 214 17.63 5.99 15.61
C HIS A 214 18.73 5.86 16.66
N ALA A 215 18.44 5.10 17.70
CA ALA A 215 19.46 4.65 18.62
C ALA A 215 19.67 3.14 18.37
N GLN A 216 20.87 2.76 17.96
CA GLN A 216 21.29 1.36 18.01
C GLN A 216 21.47 1.00 19.49
N ILE A 217 20.88 -0.11 19.90
CA ILE A 217 21.04 -0.69 21.24
C ILE A 217 22.12 -1.75 21.18
#